data_b088e6d445be2f83b9d2b69f0aeb4d07
#
_entry.id   b088e6d445be2f83b9d2b69f0aeb4d07
#
_cell.length_a   1.000
_cell.length_b   1.000
_cell.length_c   1.000
_cell.angle_alpha   90.00
_cell.angle_beta   90.00
_cell.angle_gamma   90.00
#
_symmetry.space_group_name_H-M   'P 1'
#
loop_
_entity.id
_entity.type
_entity.pdbx_description
1 polymer ?
#
loop_
_entity_poly.entity_id
_entity_poly.type
_entity_poly.pdbx_seq_one_letter_code
_entity_poly.pdbx_strand_id
1 'polypeptide(L)'
;MVIGDPYKFSIIFDRVDKWNMSINDNNGYLNLSIDSEIFPKKLINTIVNTSLFDIKNSLNNIPVDTSIYNMNTSEAFKTLYNLVYPVEFENDNDYRYELSPMALTDENAFVFAVKGKGKVKIVASILEYDYENSRHISVSYTHLRAHETSAH
;
A
#
# COMPACT_ATOMS: atom_id res chain seq x y z
N MET A 1 2.84 -5.93 17.12
CA MET A 1 2.03 -7.08 16.65
C MET A 1 2.23 -7.27 15.16
N VAL A 2 2.15 -8.49 14.67
CA VAL A 2 2.31 -8.82 13.26
C VAL A 2 1.12 -9.66 12.81
N ILE A 3 0.48 -9.25 11.71
CA ILE A 3 -0.59 -10.02 11.05
C ILE A 3 -0.07 -10.41 9.65
N GLY A 4 0.00 -11.70 9.37
CA GLY A 4 0.49 -12.26 8.11
C GLY A 4 1.87 -12.86 8.24
N ASP A 5 2.48 -13.16 7.10
CA ASP A 5 3.81 -13.75 7.02
C ASP A 5 4.84 -12.65 6.68
N PRO A 6 5.76 -12.31 7.62
CA PRO A 6 6.76 -11.25 7.38
C PRO A 6 7.68 -11.51 6.18
N TYR A 7 7.87 -12.77 5.81
CA TYR A 7 8.69 -13.14 4.65
C TYR A 7 7.97 -12.93 3.31
N LYS A 8 6.65 -12.80 3.35
CA LYS A 8 5.79 -12.60 2.18
C LYS A 8 5.11 -11.24 2.23
N PHE A 9 4.01 -11.18 2.94
CA PHE A 9 3.27 -9.93 3.20
C PHE A 9 2.69 -9.97 4.60
N SER A 10 2.96 -8.91 5.36
CA SER A 10 2.39 -8.76 6.70
C SER A 10 2.18 -7.30 7.06
N ILE A 11 1.36 -7.08 8.07
CA ILE A 11 1.12 -5.78 8.69
C ILE A 11 1.79 -5.79 10.05
N ILE A 12 2.65 -4.80 10.29
CA ILE A 12 3.37 -4.62 11.54
C ILE A 12 2.81 -3.37 12.21
N PHE A 13 2.26 -3.50 13.39
CA PHE A 13 1.61 -2.39 14.07
C PHE A 13 1.64 -2.55 15.58
N ASP A 14 1.54 -1.44 16.28
CA ASP A 14 1.27 -1.43 17.71
C ASP A 14 0.70 -0.07 18.14
N ARG A 15 -0.08 -0.09 19.22
CA ARG A 15 -0.50 1.10 19.93
C ARG A 15 0.65 1.55 20.83
N VAL A 16 0.94 2.84 20.84
CA VAL A 16 1.99 3.40 21.71
C VAL A 16 1.33 4.20 22.83
N ASP A 17 1.34 3.66 24.03
CA ASP A 17 0.61 4.24 25.17
C ASP A 17 0.94 5.70 25.43
N LYS A 18 2.21 6.07 25.32
CA LYS A 18 2.66 7.45 25.54
C LYS A 18 2.16 8.45 24.51
N TRP A 19 1.64 7.99 23.38
CA TRP A 19 1.08 8.85 22.34
C TRP A 19 -0.43 9.06 22.52
N ASN A 20 -1.00 8.51 23.58
CA ASN A 20 -2.43 8.51 23.82
C ASN A 20 -2.71 9.19 25.15
N MET A 21 -3.75 10.04 25.19
CA MET A 21 -4.21 10.73 26.39
C MET A 21 -5.30 9.93 27.12
N SER A 22 -5.96 9.03 26.40
CA SER A 22 -7.09 8.23 26.89
C SER A 22 -6.93 6.78 26.45
N ILE A 23 -7.52 5.85 27.21
CA ILE A 23 -7.60 4.43 26.85
C ILE A 23 -8.36 4.20 25.54
N ASN A 24 -9.21 5.14 25.14
CA ASN A 24 -9.97 5.06 23.89
C ASN A 24 -9.20 5.55 22.67
N ASP A 25 -8.07 6.20 22.86
CA ASP A 25 -7.21 6.64 21.76
C ASP A 25 -6.43 5.44 21.21
N ASN A 26 -6.16 5.45 19.89
CA ASN A 26 -5.48 4.37 19.20
C ASN A 26 -4.28 4.87 18.37
N ASN A 27 -3.57 5.88 18.88
CA ASN A 27 -2.37 6.36 18.23
C ASN A 27 -1.22 5.36 18.41
N GLY A 28 -0.54 5.08 17.33
CA GLY A 28 0.57 4.15 17.30
C GLY A 28 1.26 4.19 15.95
N TYR A 29 1.82 3.05 15.55
CA TYR A 29 2.50 2.92 14.27
C TYR A 29 1.95 1.74 13.47
N LEU A 30 2.12 1.84 12.15
CA LEU A 30 1.79 0.78 11.22
C LEU A 30 2.74 0.84 10.02
N ASN A 31 3.42 -0.27 9.78
CA ASN A 31 4.23 -0.48 8.59
C ASN A 31 3.83 -1.81 7.95
N LEU A 32 4.26 -2.03 6.72
CA LEU A 32 4.08 -3.30 6.05
C LEU A 32 5.42 -4.04 5.97
N SER A 33 5.39 -5.35 5.89
CA SER A 33 6.51 -6.15 5.42
C SER A 33 6.13 -6.72 4.06
N ILE A 34 6.95 -6.47 3.05
CA ILE A 34 6.73 -6.95 1.69
C ILE A 34 8.01 -7.64 1.24
N ASP A 35 7.92 -8.93 0.96
CA ASP A 35 9.06 -9.76 0.55
C ASP A 35 10.26 -9.63 1.51
N SER A 36 9.99 -9.79 2.79
CA SER A 36 10.95 -9.71 3.92
C SER A 36 11.50 -8.31 4.22
N GLU A 37 11.02 -7.27 3.55
CA GLU A 37 11.46 -5.91 3.81
C GLU A 37 10.36 -5.04 4.41
N ILE A 38 10.72 -4.24 5.41
CA ILE A 38 9.80 -3.27 6.01
C ILE A 38 9.58 -2.12 5.05
N PHE A 39 8.31 -1.80 4.81
CA PHE A 39 7.88 -0.74 3.90
C PHE A 39 6.84 0.17 4.57
N PRO A 40 7.01 1.48 4.49
CA PRO A 40 8.25 2.16 4.18
C PRO A 40 9.31 1.91 5.26
N LYS A 41 10.56 2.33 5.04
CA LYS A 41 11.66 2.07 6.01
C LYS A 41 11.61 2.96 7.24
N LYS A 42 10.80 3.99 7.24
CA LYS A 42 10.59 4.85 8.41
C LYS A 42 9.31 4.45 9.15
N LEU A 43 9.27 4.72 10.45
CA LEU A 43 8.09 4.46 11.26
C LEU A 43 6.93 5.36 10.82
N ILE A 44 5.77 4.77 10.59
CA ILE A 44 4.57 5.49 10.16
C ILE A 44 3.61 5.64 11.34
N ASN A 45 3.40 6.88 11.79
CA ASN A 45 2.43 7.20 12.83
C ASN A 45 1.02 7.16 12.24
N THR A 46 0.10 6.57 12.96
CA THR A 46 -1.28 6.44 12.50
C THR A 46 -2.25 6.21 13.66
N ILE A 47 -3.54 6.35 13.36
CA ILE A 47 -4.61 5.79 14.17
C ILE A 47 -4.72 4.31 13.78
N VAL A 48 -4.21 3.43 14.62
CA VAL A 48 -3.94 2.02 14.27
C VAL A 48 -5.20 1.28 13.82
N ASN A 49 -6.29 1.37 14.57
CA ASN A 49 -7.52 0.65 14.24
C ASN A 49 -8.15 1.12 12.92
N THR A 50 -8.08 2.41 12.61
CA THR A 50 -8.58 2.95 11.34
C THR A 50 -7.76 2.43 10.16
N SER A 51 -6.44 2.49 10.26
CA SER A 51 -5.55 1.99 9.20
C SER A 51 -5.68 0.48 9.00
N LEU A 52 -5.80 -0.29 10.08
CA LEU A 52 -6.05 -1.74 9.99
C LEU A 52 -7.37 -2.06 9.30
N PHE A 53 -8.43 -1.32 9.63
CA PHE A 53 -9.74 -1.48 9.01
C PHE A 53 -9.68 -1.22 7.51
N ASP A 54 -9.01 -0.14 7.10
CA ASP A 54 -8.86 0.20 5.68
C ASP A 54 -8.09 -0.86 4.90
N ILE A 55 -6.98 -1.35 5.44
CA ILE A 55 -6.20 -2.41 4.80
C ILE A 55 -7.02 -3.69 4.70
N LYS A 56 -7.72 -4.06 5.76
CA LYS A 56 -8.56 -5.27 5.77
C LYS A 56 -9.65 -5.21 4.71
N ASN A 57 -10.32 -4.08 4.57
CA ASN A 57 -11.33 -3.87 3.53
C ASN A 57 -10.71 -4.01 2.13
N SER A 58 -9.56 -3.39 1.91
CA SER A 58 -8.86 -3.48 0.63
C SER A 58 -8.44 -4.90 0.30
N LEU A 59 -7.91 -5.64 1.27
CA LEU A 59 -7.52 -7.05 1.08
C LEU A 59 -8.71 -7.95 0.71
N ASN A 60 -9.89 -7.65 1.25
CA ASN A 60 -11.11 -8.42 0.96
C ASN A 60 -11.72 -8.10 -0.40
N ASN A 61 -11.30 -7.03 -1.07
CA ASN A 61 -11.91 -6.53 -2.30
C ASN A 61 -10.91 -6.33 -3.43
N ILE A 62 -9.80 -7.05 -3.44
CA ILE A 62 -8.78 -6.91 -4.48
C ILE A 62 -9.35 -7.32 -5.84
N PRO A 63 -9.30 -6.45 -6.86
CA PRO A 63 -9.82 -6.77 -8.18
C PRO A 63 -9.02 -7.85 -8.90
N VAL A 64 -9.69 -8.60 -9.76
CA VAL A 64 -9.06 -9.58 -10.65
C VAL A 64 -8.78 -8.90 -12.00
N ASP A 65 -7.52 -8.83 -12.38
CA ASP A 65 -7.08 -8.37 -13.70
C ASP A 65 -5.82 -9.12 -14.10
N THR A 66 -5.99 -10.16 -14.91
CA THR A 66 -4.90 -11.02 -15.34
C THR A 66 -3.86 -10.28 -16.18
N SER A 67 -4.29 -9.29 -16.98
CA SER A 67 -3.39 -8.48 -17.79
C SER A 67 -2.40 -7.71 -16.92
N ILE A 68 -2.89 -7.02 -15.90
CA ILE A 68 -2.04 -6.28 -14.95
C ILE A 68 -1.19 -7.24 -14.11
N TYR A 69 -1.80 -8.35 -13.66
CA TYR A 69 -1.07 -9.36 -12.90
C TYR A 69 0.16 -9.90 -13.66
N ASN A 70 0.06 -10.06 -14.97
CA ASN A 70 1.16 -10.56 -15.81
C ASN A 70 2.23 -9.53 -16.16
N MET A 71 2.00 -8.25 -15.88
CA MET A 71 2.99 -7.20 -16.08
C MET A 71 4.19 -7.39 -15.14
N ASN A 72 5.36 -6.90 -15.54
CA ASN A 72 6.48 -6.79 -14.60
C ASN A 72 6.16 -5.77 -13.50
N THR A 73 6.96 -5.77 -12.43
CA THR A 73 6.70 -4.94 -11.25
C THR A 73 6.58 -3.46 -11.58
N SER A 74 7.48 -2.92 -12.40
CA SER A 74 7.48 -1.50 -12.76
C SER A 74 6.23 -1.12 -13.57
N GLU A 75 5.88 -1.91 -14.57
CA GLU A 75 4.70 -1.68 -15.41
C GLU A 75 3.41 -1.82 -14.61
N ALA A 76 3.32 -2.85 -13.78
CA ALA A 76 2.17 -3.07 -12.91
C ALA A 76 1.96 -1.88 -11.96
N PHE A 77 3.03 -1.42 -11.32
CA PHE A 77 2.94 -0.26 -10.42
C PHE A 77 2.45 0.99 -11.14
N LYS A 78 3.03 1.33 -12.29
CA LYS A 78 2.63 2.50 -13.08
C LYS A 78 1.17 2.41 -13.53
N THR A 79 0.77 1.25 -14.00
CA THR A 79 -0.61 1.02 -14.47
C THR A 79 -1.60 1.16 -13.33
N LEU A 80 -1.32 0.53 -12.19
CA LEU A 80 -2.19 0.61 -11.01
C LEU A 80 -2.23 2.02 -10.42
N TYR A 81 -1.09 2.70 -10.36
CA TYR A 81 -1.06 4.09 -9.92
C TYR A 81 -1.95 4.98 -10.79
N ASN A 82 -1.89 4.83 -12.11
CA ASN A 82 -2.71 5.63 -13.04
C ASN A 82 -4.20 5.27 -12.98
N LEU A 83 -4.55 4.04 -12.61
CA LEU A 83 -5.96 3.66 -12.38
C LEU A 83 -6.50 4.27 -11.10
N VAL A 84 -5.71 4.27 -10.05
CA VAL A 84 -6.13 4.83 -8.75
C VAL A 84 -6.09 6.36 -8.76
N TYR A 85 -5.06 6.95 -9.37
CA TYR A 85 -4.84 8.39 -9.43
C TYR A 85 -4.65 8.87 -10.87
N PRO A 86 -5.70 8.83 -11.71
CA PRO A 86 -5.57 9.24 -13.11
C PRO A 86 -5.21 10.72 -13.23
N VAL A 87 -4.40 11.05 -14.23
CA VAL A 87 -3.98 12.42 -14.52
C VAL A 87 -5.14 13.24 -15.10
N GLU A 88 -6.01 12.60 -15.88
CA GLU A 88 -7.13 13.26 -16.55
C GLU A 88 -8.37 13.27 -15.65
N PHE A 89 -8.95 14.45 -15.45
CA PHE A 89 -10.16 14.63 -14.63
C PHE A 89 -11.39 13.87 -15.16
N GLU A 90 -11.36 13.49 -16.42
CA GLU A 90 -12.46 12.76 -17.06
C GLU A 90 -12.52 11.28 -16.64
N ASN A 91 -11.43 10.75 -16.09
CA ASN A 91 -11.34 9.38 -15.64
C ASN A 91 -11.60 9.30 -14.13
N ASP A 92 -12.46 8.35 -13.75
CA ASP A 92 -12.73 8.09 -12.34
C ASP A 92 -11.55 7.37 -11.69
N ASN A 93 -11.33 7.67 -10.41
CA ASN A 93 -10.36 6.96 -9.60
C ASN A 93 -10.87 5.55 -9.30
N ASP A 94 -10.05 4.54 -9.52
CA ASP A 94 -10.37 3.17 -9.14
C ASP A 94 -9.57 2.78 -7.87
N TYR A 95 -10.11 3.15 -6.72
CA TYR A 95 -9.48 2.90 -5.42
C TYR A 95 -9.48 1.42 -4.99
N ARG A 96 -10.18 0.55 -5.71
CA ARG A 96 -10.23 -0.89 -5.36
C ARG A 96 -8.86 -1.55 -5.37
N TYR A 97 -7.93 -1.04 -6.19
CA TYR A 97 -6.56 -1.56 -6.28
C TYR A 97 -5.64 -1.03 -5.18
N GLU A 98 -6.02 0.02 -4.46
CA GLU A 98 -5.17 0.63 -3.44
C GLU A 98 -5.23 -0.15 -2.13
N LEU A 99 -4.06 -0.57 -1.65
CA LEU A 99 -3.91 -1.24 -0.37
C LEU A 99 -3.40 -0.30 0.72
N SER A 100 -2.70 0.77 0.35
CA SER A 100 -2.11 1.71 1.29
C SER A 100 -3.17 2.58 1.97
N PRO A 101 -3.20 2.61 3.32
CA PRO A 101 -4.04 3.57 4.03
C PRO A 101 -3.47 4.98 3.89
N MET A 102 -4.28 5.99 4.23
CA MET A 102 -3.91 7.40 4.12
C MET A 102 -2.59 7.74 4.84
N ALA A 103 -2.33 7.13 5.99
CA ALA A 103 -1.10 7.36 6.73
C ALA A 103 0.16 7.02 5.94
N LEU A 104 0.10 6.01 5.06
CA LEU A 104 1.19 5.67 4.16
C LEU A 104 1.27 6.65 2.99
N THR A 105 0.14 6.95 2.35
CA THR A 105 0.12 7.85 1.19
C THR A 105 0.51 9.28 1.57
N ASP A 106 0.21 9.72 2.77
CA ASP A 106 0.69 11.00 3.32
C ASP A 106 2.22 11.06 3.38
N GLU A 107 2.89 9.93 3.46
CA GLU A 107 4.35 9.79 3.44
C GLU A 107 4.88 9.35 2.07
N ASN A 108 4.09 9.54 1.03
CA ASN A 108 4.40 9.18 -0.36
C ASN A 108 4.68 7.69 -0.57
N ALA A 109 4.17 6.84 0.31
CA ALA A 109 4.28 5.39 0.22
C ALA A 109 2.98 4.80 -0.34
N PHE A 110 3.06 4.24 -1.56
CA PHE A 110 1.91 3.70 -2.27
C PHE A 110 2.03 2.20 -2.41
N VAL A 111 0.94 1.50 -2.11
CA VAL A 111 0.85 0.04 -2.20
C VAL A 111 -0.42 -0.34 -2.95
N PHE A 112 -0.28 -1.15 -3.97
CA PHE A 112 -1.39 -1.64 -4.79
C PHE A 112 -1.41 -3.16 -4.82
N ALA A 113 -2.60 -3.72 -5.04
CA ALA A 113 -2.79 -5.16 -5.15
C ALA A 113 -3.71 -5.51 -6.30
N VAL A 114 -3.42 -6.61 -6.98
CA VAL A 114 -4.20 -7.15 -8.08
C VAL A 114 -4.18 -8.67 -8.02
N LYS A 115 -5.31 -9.31 -8.37
CA LYS A 115 -5.42 -10.77 -8.46
C LYS A 115 -5.27 -11.25 -9.90
N GLY A 116 -4.66 -12.41 -10.03
CA GLY A 116 -4.58 -13.14 -11.29
C GLY A 116 -4.08 -14.56 -11.05
N LYS A 117 -4.54 -15.52 -11.85
CA LYS A 117 -4.10 -16.92 -11.78
C LYS A 117 -4.19 -17.53 -10.37
N GLY A 118 -5.20 -17.16 -9.59
CA GLY A 118 -5.39 -17.65 -8.23
C GLY A 118 -4.40 -17.10 -7.21
N LYS A 119 -3.67 -16.03 -7.56
CA LYS A 119 -2.67 -15.38 -6.70
C LYS A 119 -2.94 -13.89 -6.59
N VAL A 120 -2.32 -13.27 -5.59
CA VAL A 120 -2.30 -11.82 -5.40
C VAL A 120 -0.89 -11.30 -5.68
N LYS A 121 -0.81 -10.26 -6.51
CA LYS A 121 0.41 -9.49 -6.70
C LYS A 121 0.28 -8.19 -5.91
N ILE A 122 1.25 -7.92 -5.05
CA ILE A 122 1.36 -6.67 -4.29
C ILE A 122 2.58 -5.92 -4.79
N VAL A 123 2.39 -4.66 -5.16
CA VAL A 123 3.47 -3.78 -5.62
C VAL A 123 3.47 -2.50 -4.81
N ALA A 124 4.64 -1.99 -4.48
CA ALA A 124 4.80 -0.82 -3.62
C ALA A 124 5.98 0.04 -4.05
N SER A 125 5.86 1.33 -3.86
CA SER A 125 6.96 2.27 -4.10
C SER A 125 6.79 3.54 -3.26
N ILE A 126 7.92 4.18 -2.96
CA ILE A 126 7.96 5.56 -2.48
C ILE A 126 8.03 6.47 -3.70
N LEU A 127 7.16 7.47 -3.77
CA LEU A 127 7.15 8.44 -4.85
C LEU A 127 7.54 9.82 -4.34
N GLU A 128 8.17 10.60 -5.20
CA GLU A 128 8.41 12.01 -4.95
C GLU A 128 7.28 12.84 -5.57
N TYR A 129 6.86 13.90 -4.89
CA TYR A 129 5.84 14.80 -5.42
C TYR A 129 6.49 15.86 -6.30
N ASP A 130 6.06 15.95 -7.56
CA ASP A 130 6.47 16.98 -8.51
C ASP A 130 5.52 18.16 -8.41
N TYR A 131 5.97 19.23 -7.75
CA TYR A 131 5.17 20.45 -7.55
C TYR A 131 4.90 21.22 -8.85
N GLU A 132 5.77 21.11 -9.84
CA GLU A 132 5.58 21.79 -11.12
C GLU A 132 4.43 21.20 -11.92
N ASN A 133 4.31 19.88 -11.92
CA ASN A 133 3.27 19.15 -12.65
C ASN A 133 2.13 18.64 -11.74
N SER A 134 2.17 18.98 -10.45
CA SER A 134 1.15 18.60 -9.44
C SER A 134 0.86 17.11 -9.42
N ARG A 135 1.88 16.27 -9.49
CA ARG A 135 1.76 14.82 -9.48
C ARG A 135 2.94 14.13 -8.79
N HIS A 136 2.74 12.89 -8.38
CA HIS A 136 3.81 12.05 -7.88
C HIS A 136 4.61 11.43 -9.05
N ILE A 137 5.92 11.34 -8.86
CA ILE A 137 6.83 10.69 -9.81
C ILE A 137 7.69 9.66 -9.09
N SER A 138 8.01 8.57 -9.77
CA SER A 138 8.96 7.59 -9.25
C SER A 138 10.39 8.11 -9.41
N VAL A 139 11.07 8.35 -8.30
CA VAL A 139 12.44 8.88 -8.28
C VAL A 139 13.45 7.76 -8.51
N SER A 140 13.13 6.55 -8.06
CA SER A 140 14.05 5.41 -8.12
C SER A 140 13.30 4.09 -8.05
N TYR A 141 13.65 3.16 -8.91
CA TYR A 141 13.16 1.79 -8.87
C TYR A 141 13.71 0.99 -7.67
N THR A 142 14.70 1.50 -6.94
CA THR A 142 15.24 0.85 -5.74
C THR A 142 14.23 0.79 -4.60
N HIS A 143 13.19 1.64 -4.62
CA HIS A 143 12.09 1.63 -3.65
C HIS A 143 10.92 0.75 -4.08
N LEU A 144 10.98 0.17 -5.28
CA LEU A 144 9.92 -0.69 -5.79
C LEU A 144 9.99 -2.07 -5.13
N ARG A 145 8.86 -2.52 -4.61
CA ARG A 145 8.72 -3.82 -3.96
C ARG A 145 7.58 -4.59 -4.61
N ALA A 146 7.71 -5.88 -4.68
CA ALA A 146 6.66 -6.75 -5.18
C ALA A 146 6.64 -8.07 -4.45
N HIS A 147 5.43 -8.60 -4.27
CA HIS A 147 5.23 -9.94 -3.76
C HIS A 147 4.03 -10.59 -4.46
N GLU A 148 4.17 -11.85 -4.80
CA GLU A 148 3.09 -12.67 -5.33
C GLU A 148 2.78 -13.79 -4.34
N THR A 149 1.53 -13.91 -3.94
CA THR A 149 1.08 -14.92 -2.97
C THR A 149 -0.25 -15.52 -3.39
N SER A 150 -0.56 -16.73 -2.87
CA SER A 150 -1.85 -17.36 -3.12
C SER A 150 -2.99 -16.51 -2.57
N ALA A 151 -4.04 -16.33 -3.38
CA ALA A 151 -5.27 -15.68 -2.94
C ALA A 151 -6.09 -16.65 -2.07
N HIS A 152 -6.40 -16.22 -0.87
CA HIS A 152 -7.25 -16.95 0.07
C HIS A 152 -8.53 -16.18 0.38
#